data_101711533784e8422854b8aabd1f1969
#
_entry.id   101711533784e8422854b8aabd1f1969
#
_cell.length_a   1.000
_cell.length_b   1.000
_cell.length_c   1.000
_cell.angle_alpha   90.00
_cell.angle_beta   90.00
_cell.angle_gamma   90.00
#
_symmetry.space_group_name_H-M   'P 1'
#
loop_
_entity.id
_entity.type
_entity.pdbx_description
1 polymer ?
#
loop_
_entity_poly.entity_id
_entity_poly.type
_entity_poly.pdbx_seq_one_letter_code
_entity_poly.pdbx_strand_id
1 'polypeptide(L)'
;MKLKSIFKKTPVTKPEVKEAASKVKPEVPEGLLKRCNKCGKGIFTEDYKKNLYICPKCGGYLRMPAQKRIAFLTEKDSFEEWDTGLTTENPLHMIGYPDRIKSLQEKTKLDEAVITGKARIGANEVALMVMAGRSLEP
;
A
#
# COMPACT_ATOMS: atom_id res chain seq x y z
N MET A 1 65.96 -36.89 -27.38
CA MET A 1 65.39 -35.61 -27.86
C MET A 1 64.17 -35.30 -27.06
N LYS A 2 64.17 -34.19 -26.28
CA LYS A 2 63.05 -33.82 -25.39
C LYS A 2 62.16 -32.78 -26.07
N LEU A 3 60.95 -33.18 -26.42
CA LEU A 3 59.88 -32.33 -27.00
C LEU A 3 59.16 -31.54 -25.89
N LYS A 4 59.79 -30.50 -25.35
CA LYS A 4 59.21 -29.68 -24.26
C LYS A 4 59.11 -28.17 -24.56
N SER A 5 59.03 -27.74 -25.79
CA SER A 5 59.07 -26.28 -26.09
C SER A 5 58.04 -25.75 -27.09
N ILE A 6 56.95 -26.48 -27.38
CA ILE A 6 56.01 -26.08 -28.47
C ILE A 6 54.73 -25.40 -27.97
N PHE A 7 54.44 -25.40 -26.63
CA PHE A 7 53.27 -24.70 -26.13
C PHE A 7 53.66 -23.49 -25.27
N LYS A 8 54.05 -22.38 -25.88
CA LYS A 8 54.00 -21.09 -25.25
C LYS A 8 52.53 -20.62 -25.16
N LYS A 9 51.95 -20.66 -23.94
CA LYS A 9 50.66 -20.01 -23.67
C LYS A 9 50.84 -18.50 -23.84
N THR A 10 50.26 -17.91 -24.88
CA THR A 10 50.08 -16.47 -24.99
C THR A 10 49.12 -16.03 -23.89
N PRO A 11 49.45 -15.02 -23.07
CA PRO A 11 48.52 -14.49 -22.11
C PRO A 11 47.35 -13.81 -22.87
N VAL A 12 46.16 -14.34 -22.70
CA VAL A 12 44.93 -13.70 -23.16
C VAL A 12 44.69 -12.51 -22.25
N THR A 13 45.07 -11.32 -22.74
CA THR A 13 44.68 -10.03 -22.11
C THR A 13 43.16 -9.96 -22.18
N LYS A 14 42.49 -10.06 -21.00
CA LYS A 14 41.07 -9.75 -20.88
C LYS A 14 40.89 -8.28 -21.30
N PRO A 15 39.93 -7.95 -22.19
CA PRO A 15 39.65 -6.56 -22.48
C PRO A 15 39.20 -5.88 -21.17
N GLU A 16 39.89 -4.81 -20.80
CA GLU A 16 39.42 -3.90 -19.74
C GLU A 16 38.08 -3.33 -20.19
N VAL A 17 37.01 -3.84 -19.62
CA VAL A 17 35.69 -3.22 -19.70
C VAL A 17 35.81 -1.91 -18.91
N LYS A 18 35.96 -0.81 -19.64
CA LYS A 18 35.82 0.52 -19.04
C LYS A 18 34.48 0.63 -18.38
N GLU A 19 34.44 0.60 -17.04
CA GLU A 19 33.32 1.01 -16.24
C GLU A 19 33.08 2.51 -16.46
N ALA A 20 32.25 2.81 -17.45
CA ALA A 20 31.76 4.15 -17.68
C ALA A 20 30.27 4.06 -17.97
N ALA A 21 29.49 3.87 -16.93
CA ALA A 21 28.15 4.38 -16.85
C ALA A 21 27.79 4.50 -15.37
N SER A 22 27.83 5.71 -14.87
CA SER A 22 27.15 6.07 -13.64
C SER A 22 25.70 5.59 -13.77
N LYS A 23 25.38 4.48 -13.09
CA LYS A 23 24.02 4.00 -12.97
C LYS A 23 23.24 5.01 -12.15
N VAL A 24 22.76 6.06 -12.80
CA VAL A 24 21.66 6.86 -12.27
C VAL A 24 20.53 5.87 -12.10
N LYS A 25 20.28 5.44 -10.88
CA LYS A 25 19.11 4.60 -10.57
C LYS A 25 17.90 5.44 -10.97
N PRO A 26 17.04 4.95 -11.88
CA PRO A 26 15.82 5.67 -12.21
C PRO A 26 15.05 5.91 -10.91
N GLU A 27 14.84 7.17 -10.57
CA GLU A 27 14.07 7.57 -9.40
C GLU A 27 12.60 7.29 -9.72
N VAL A 28 12.08 6.20 -9.17
CA VAL A 28 10.69 5.83 -9.33
C VAL A 28 9.86 6.72 -8.40
N PRO A 29 8.91 7.50 -8.91
CA PRO A 29 8.06 8.34 -8.07
C PRO A 29 7.41 7.54 -6.94
N GLU A 30 7.43 8.10 -5.73
CA GLU A 30 6.82 7.45 -4.57
C GLU A 30 5.34 7.16 -4.83
N GLY A 31 4.90 5.96 -4.48
CA GLY A 31 3.51 5.54 -4.63
C GLY A 31 3.13 4.93 -5.98
N LEU A 32 4.02 4.93 -6.99
CA LEU A 32 3.75 4.31 -8.30
C LEU A 32 3.64 2.79 -8.21
N LEU A 33 4.47 2.18 -7.37
CA LEU A 33 4.52 0.73 -7.17
C LEU A 33 4.16 0.37 -5.73
N LYS A 34 3.39 -0.69 -5.56
CA LYS A 34 3.12 -1.34 -4.28
C LYS A 34 3.55 -2.79 -4.29
N ARG A 35 4.05 -3.26 -3.16
CA ARG A 35 4.40 -4.67 -2.98
C ARG A 35 3.19 -5.43 -2.45
N CYS A 36 2.87 -6.57 -3.06
CA CYS A 36 1.82 -7.45 -2.57
C CYS A 36 2.28 -8.18 -1.30
N ASN A 37 1.49 -8.11 -0.23
CA ASN A 37 1.81 -8.78 1.03
C ASN A 37 1.71 -10.30 0.96
N LYS A 38 1.01 -10.85 -0.06
CA LYS A 38 0.85 -12.30 -0.24
C LYS A 38 1.97 -12.91 -1.08
N CYS A 39 2.24 -12.36 -2.27
CA CYS A 39 3.22 -12.94 -3.19
C CYS A 39 4.53 -12.15 -3.29
N GLY A 40 4.67 -11.02 -2.61
CA GLY A 40 5.88 -10.20 -2.61
C GLY A 40 6.17 -9.45 -3.92
N LYS A 41 5.40 -9.67 -4.98
CA LYS A 41 5.62 -9.04 -6.29
C LYS A 41 5.20 -7.57 -6.29
N GLY A 42 5.93 -6.75 -7.07
CA GLY A 42 5.57 -5.37 -7.34
C GLY A 42 4.34 -5.28 -8.25
N ILE A 43 3.45 -4.35 -7.95
CA ILE A 43 2.22 -4.08 -8.68
C ILE A 43 2.11 -2.57 -8.87
N PHE A 44 1.68 -2.13 -10.04
CA PHE A 44 1.36 -0.72 -10.23
C PHE A 44 0.14 -0.33 -9.40
N THR A 45 0.24 0.82 -8.74
CA THR A 45 -0.81 1.31 -7.83
C THR A 45 -2.15 1.50 -8.55
N GLU A 46 -2.12 1.89 -9.82
CA GLU A 46 -3.32 2.05 -10.62
C GLU A 46 -3.98 0.71 -10.94
N ASP A 47 -3.18 -0.30 -11.33
CA ASP A 47 -3.71 -1.62 -11.68
C ASP A 47 -4.40 -2.28 -10.50
N TYR A 48 -3.81 -2.18 -9.30
CA TYR A 48 -4.43 -2.79 -8.14
C TYR A 48 -5.69 -2.02 -7.67
N LYS A 49 -5.74 -0.69 -7.86
CA LYS A 49 -6.94 0.10 -7.58
C LYS A 49 -8.08 -0.22 -8.56
N LYS A 50 -7.77 -0.35 -9.86
CA LYS A 50 -8.73 -0.77 -10.89
C LYS A 50 -9.24 -2.19 -10.64
N ASN A 51 -8.39 -3.08 -10.14
CA ASN A 51 -8.76 -4.46 -9.80
C ASN A 51 -9.30 -4.59 -8.36
N LEU A 52 -10.00 -3.59 -7.85
CA LEU A 52 -10.69 -3.59 -6.55
C LEU A 52 -9.79 -4.04 -5.39
N TYR A 53 -8.53 -3.60 -5.40
CA TYR A 53 -7.53 -3.95 -4.39
C TYR A 53 -7.21 -5.46 -4.32
N ILE A 54 -7.43 -6.17 -5.41
CA ILE A 54 -7.01 -7.56 -5.59
C ILE A 54 -5.71 -7.59 -6.39
N CYS A 55 -4.75 -8.38 -5.92
CA CYS A 55 -3.48 -8.53 -6.62
C CYS A 55 -3.67 -9.24 -7.97
N PRO A 56 -3.33 -8.63 -9.11
CA PRO A 56 -3.48 -9.27 -10.42
C PRO A 56 -2.52 -10.46 -10.63
N LYS A 57 -1.49 -10.60 -9.78
CA LYS A 57 -0.48 -11.67 -9.89
C LYS A 57 -0.85 -12.95 -9.12
N CYS A 58 -1.54 -12.83 -7.99
CA CYS A 58 -1.84 -13.99 -7.12
C CYS A 58 -3.27 -14.04 -6.62
N GLY A 59 -4.15 -13.11 -7.02
CA GLY A 59 -5.53 -13.04 -6.52
C GLY A 59 -5.65 -12.66 -5.03
N GLY A 60 -4.54 -12.35 -4.37
CA GLY A 60 -4.56 -12.00 -2.95
C GLY A 60 -5.21 -10.64 -2.70
N TYR A 61 -6.05 -10.55 -1.67
CA TYR A 61 -6.67 -9.29 -1.26
C TYR A 61 -5.65 -8.39 -0.58
N LEU A 62 -5.65 -7.13 -1.00
CA LEU A 62 -4.91 -6.03 -0.39
C LEU A 62 -5.86 -5.17 0.42
N ARG A 63 -5.33 -4.36 1.34
CA ARG A 63 -6.15 -3.51 2.20
C ARG A 63 -6.77 -2.37 1.39
N MET A 64 -8.10 -2.26 1.43
CA MET A 64 -8.88 -1.19 0.81
C MET A 64 -9.20 -0.12 1.87
N PRO A 65 -8.96 1.18 1.61
CA PRO A 65 -9.39 2.26 2.50
C PRO A 65 -10.91 2.28 2.66
N ALA A 66 -11.40 2.65 3.86
CA ALA A 66 -12.83 2.66 4.18
C ALA A 66 -13.65 3.51 3.21
N GLN A 67 -13.20 4.73 2.91
CA GLN A 67 -13.87 5.63 1.96
C GLN A 67 -13.98 5.04 0.55
N LYS A 68 -12.94 4.29 0.10
CA LYS A 68 -13.01 3.60 -1.19
C LYS A 68 -13.96 2.41 -1.17
N ARG A 69 -14.09 1.74 -0.03
CA ARG A 69 -15.06 0.66 0.17
C ARG A 69 -16.49 1.20 0.14
N ILE A 70 -16.74 2.32 0.83
CA ILE A 70 -18.05 3.01 0.79
C ILE A 70 -18.39 3.36 -0.65
N ALA A 71 -17.53 4.11 -1.34
CA ALA A 71 -17.75 4.52 -2.73
C ALA A 71 -17.92 3.35 -3.72
N PHE A 72 -17.41 2.17 -3.38
CA PHE A 72 -17.59 0.96 -4.19
C PHE A 72 -18.93 0.25 -3.93
N LEU A 73 -19.41 0.28 -2.70
CA LEU A 73 -20.62 -0.43 -2.29
C LEU A 73 -21.90 0.37 -2.54
N THR A 74 -21.79 1.70 -2.48
CA THR A 74 -22.95 2.60 -2.49
C THR A 74 -23.12 3.27 -3.86
N GLU A 75 -24.33 3.72 -4.15
CA GLU A 75 -24.58 4.57 -5.30
C GLU A 75 -23.81 5.88 -5.15
N LYS A 76 -23.46 6.45 -6.30
CA LYS A 76 -22.71 7.70 -6.34
C LYS A 76 -23.46 8.79 -5.56
N ASP A 77 -22.72 9.51 -4.71
CA ASP A 77 -23.21 10.63 -3.90
C ASP A 77 -24.38 10.30 -2.96
N SER A 78 -24.64 9.01 -2.68
CA SER A 78 -25.73 8.59 -1.79
C SER A 78 -25.30 8.42 -0.33
N PHE A 79 -24.00 8.42 -0.03
CA PHE A 79 -23.52 8.24 1.33
C PHE A 79 -23.58 9.55 2.13
N GLU A 80 -24.31 9.52 3.24
CA GLU A 80 -24.42 10.59 4.21
C GLU A 80 -23.83 10.11 5.53
N GLU A 81 -22.69 10.70 5.93
CA GLU A 81 -21.96 10.30 7.12
C GLU A 81 -22.68 10.78 8.37
N TRP A 82 -22.78 9.90 9.36
CA TRP A 82 -23.31 10.19 10.69
C TRP A 82 -22.17 10.32 11.69
N ASP A 83 -22.48 10.89 12.85
CA ASP A 83 -21.61 10.92 14.02
C ASP A 83 -20.22 11.55 13.74
N THR A 84 -20.17 12.50 12.82
CA THR A 84 -18.95 13.24 12.52
C THR A 84 -18.48 14.00 13.75
N GLY A 85 -17.20 13.88 14.10
CA GLY A 85 -16.63 14.55 15.26
C GLY A 85 -16.74 13.78 16.58
N LEU A 86 -17.20 12.52 16.54
CA LEU A 86 -17.04 11.66 17.71
C LEU A 86 -15.54 11.44 17.98
N THR A 87 -15.15 11.70 19.21
CA THR A 87 -13.77 11.46 19.66
C THR A 87 -13.79 10.56 20.87
N THR A 88 -12.77 9.70 20.96
CA THR A 88 -12.63 8.84 22.12
C THR A 88 -12.11 9.63 23.31
N GLU A 89 -12.75 9.47 24.46
CA GLU A 89 -12.23 9.91 25.74
C GLU A 89 -11.31 8.85 26.32
N ASN A 90 -10.39 9.23 27.20
CA ASN A 90 -9.51 8.30 27.90
C ASN A 90 -9.98 8.03 29.33
N PRO A 91 -11.11 7.33 29.56
CA PRO A 91 -11.71 7.15 30.89
C PRO A 91 -10.81 6.33 31.84
N LEU A 92 -9.90 5.53 31.28
CA LEU A 92 -8.94 4.73 32.06
C LEU A 92 -7.63 5.47 32.35
N HIS A 93 -7.50 6.71 31.92
CA HIS A 93 -6.28 7.53 32.09
C HIS A 93 -5.00 6.83 31.66
N MET A 94 -5.07 6.09 30.52
CA MET A 94 -3.92 5.38 29.97
C MET A 94 -2.84 6.36 29.52
N ILE A 95 -1.63 6.14 29.99
CA ILE A 95 -0.46 6.98 29.66
C ILE A 95 -0.13 6.85 28.16
N GLY A 96 0.07 8.01 27.48
CA GLY A 96 0.42 8.06 26.05
C GLY A 96 -0.74 7.77 25.09
N TYR A 97 -1.94 7.44 25.58
CA TYR A 97 -3.09 7.18 24.72
C TYR A 97 -3.54 8.41 23.92
N PRO A 98 -3.66 9.63 24.50
CA PRO A 98 -4.05 10.82 23.75
C PRO A 98 -3.07 11.16 22.61
N ASP A 99 -1.77 11.04 22.85
CA ASP A 99 -0.74 11.33 21.85
C ASP A 99 -0.79 10.31 20.69
N ARG A 100 -1.06 9.05 21.04
CA ARG A 100 -1.24 7.99 20.05
C ARG A 100 -2.45 8.25 19.16
N ILE A 101 -3.60 8.63 19.74
CA ILE A 101 -4.80 8.96 18.97
C ILE A 101 -4.55 10.13 18.03
N LYS A 102 -3.97 11.22 18.50
CA LYS A 102 -3.60 12.38 17.66
C LYS A 102 -2.71 11.95 16.47
N SER A 103 -1.67 11.18 16.75
CA SER A 103 -0.77 10.67 15.69
C SER A 103 -1.50 9.82 14.66
N LEU A 104 -2.47 9.02 15.08
CA LEU A 104 -3.29 8.19 14.17
C LEU A 104 -4.25 9.05 13.35
N GLN A 105 -4.94 10.01 13.96
CA GLN A 105 -5.82 10.96 13.27
C GLN A 105 -5.05 11.77 12.22
N GLU A 106 -3.85 12.25 12.55
CA GLU A 106 -2.97 12.96 11.60
C GLU A 106 -2.56 12.10 10.40
N LYS A 107 -2.26 10.83 10.63
CA LYS A 107 -1.85 9.87 9.59
C LYS A 107 -3.02 9.38 8.72
N THR A 108 -4.16 9.16 9.32
CA THR A 108 -5.33 8.57 8.65
C THR A 108 -6.25 9.61 8.05
N LYS A 109 -6.23 10.84 8.60
CA LYS A 109 -7.19 11.91 8.33
C LYS A 109 -8.64 11.50 8.66
N LEU A 110 -8.79 10.65 9.66
CA LEU A 110 -10.06 10.19 10.20
C LEU A 110 -10.12 10.52 11.68
N ASP A 111 -11.26 10.97 12.15
CA ASP A 111 -11.49 11.28 13.57
C ASP A 111 -11.70 9.99 14.37
N GLU A 112 -12.33 8.99 13.75
CA GLU A 112 -12.65 7.70 14.38
C GLU A 112 -12.31 6.52 13.43
N ALA A 113 -12.14 5.35 14.02
CA ALA A 113 -11.83 4.11 13.31
C ALA A 113 -13.01 3.51 12.54
N VAL A 114 -14.23 3.93 12.86
CA VAL A 114 -15.45 3.48 12.22
C VAL A 114 -16.15 4.64 11.55
N ILE A 115 -16.49 4.49 10.29
CA ILE A 115 -17.30 5.44 9.54
C ILE A 115 -18.72 4.88 9.48
N THR A 116 -19.69 5.64 10.00
CA THR A 116 -21.11 5.28 9.99
C THR A 116 -21.89 6.23 9.11
N GLY A 117 -22.97 5.77 8.53
CA GLY A 117 -23.81 6.63 7.71
C GLY A 117 -24.96 5.91 7.03
N LYS A 118 -25.79 6.70 6.39
CA LYS A 118 -26.88 6.24 5.52
C LYS A 118 -26.37 6.20 4.07
N ALA A 119 -26.78 5.19 3.33
CA ALA A 119 -26.42 5.05 1.92
C ALA A 119 -27.50 4.30 1.15
N ARG A 120 -27.38 4.31 -0.19
CA ARG A 120 -28.20 3.47 -1.08
C ARG A 120 -27.33 2.39 -1.70
N ILE A 121 -27.83 1.17 -1.65
CA ILE A 121 -27.24 0.03 -2.36
C ILE A 121 -28.34 -0.55 -3.25
N GLY A 122 -28.25 -0.32 -4.56
CA GLY A 122 -29.33 -0.59 -5.49
C GLY A 122 -30.61 0.20 -5.10
N ALA A 123 -31.73 -0.47 -5.01
CA ALA A 123 -33.01 0.15 -4.65
C ALA A 123 -33.22 0.39 -3.15
N ASN A 124 -32.28 -0.04 -2.29
CA ASN A 124 -32.50 -0.07 -0.85
C ASN A 124 -31.69 1.03 -0.13
N GLU A 125 -32.33 1.71 0.82
CA GLU A 125 -31.62 2.51 1.81
C GLU A 125 -31.09 1.61 2.91
N VAL A 126 -29.83 1.84 3.30
CA VAL A 126 -29.13 1.04 4.30
C VAL A 126 -28.39 1.92 5.29
N ALA A 127 -28.33 1.49 6.55
CA ALA A 127 -27.36 1.99 7.50
C ALA A 127 -26.04 1.22 7.27
N LEU A 128 -24.98 1.94 6.95
CA LEU A 128 -23.69 1.37 6.63
C LEU A 128 -22.67 1.71 7.73
N MET A 129 -21.89 0.70 8.13
CA MET A 129 -20.82 0.85 9.11
C MET A 129 -19.56 0.21 8.55
N VAL A 130 -18.49 1.00 8.38
CA VAL A 130 -17.24 0.55 7.75
C VAL A 130 -16.05 0.83 8.66
N MET A 131 -15.34 -0.20 9.04
CA MET A 131 -14.11 -0.08 9.82
C MET A 131 -12.93 0.36 8.94
N ALA A 132 -12.24 1.39 9.37
CA ALA A 132 -10.99 1.87 8.79
C ALA A 132 -9.80 1.17 9.47
N GLY A 133 -9.43 -0.02 8.99
CA GLY A 133 -8.44 -0.89 9.65
C GLY A 133 -7.04 -0.31 9.85
N ARG A 134 -6.76 0.93 9.43
CA ARG A 134 -5.47 1.61 9.70
C ARG A 134 -5.41 2.32 11.05
N SER A 135 -6.56 2.61 11.65
CA SER A 135 -6.62 3.33 12.92
C SER A 135 -6.35 2.46 14.14
N LEU A 136 -6.42 1.13 13.98
CA LEU A 136 -6.33 0.17 15.09
C LEU A 136 -5.05 -0.68 15.09
N GLU A 137 -4.11 -0.48 14.15
CA GLU A 137 -2.84 -1.23 14.21
C GLU A 137 -1.85 -0.56 15.16
N PRO A 138 -1.28 -1.36 16.09
CA PRO A 138 -0.24 -0.92 17.01
C PRO A 138 1.06 -0.56 16.30
#